data_4f3880d1d98606b2de0ca04a9a78328a
#
_entry.id   4f3880d1d98606b2de0ca04a9a78328a
#
_cell.length_a   1.000
_cell.length_b   1.000
_cell.length_c   1.000
_cell.angle_alpha   90.00
_cell.angle_beta   90.00
_cell.angle_gamma   90.00
#
_symmetry.space_group_name_H-M   'P 1'
#
loop_
_entity.id
_entity.type
_entity.pdbx_description
1 polymer ?
#
loop_
_entity_poly.entity_id
_entity_poly.type
_entity_poly.pdbx_seq_one_letter_code
_entity_poly.pdbx_strand_id
1 'polypeptide(L)'
;PRHKAIMGAQREQVLSCIRKHERTHGYVDYITLSSSILFSMKYATEYSDLEKETLYNNIKGVDYPPCDDYLDGLTITSCDYKEVFERYKDVPGVVFLVDPPYLSTDSKTYRMYWKLW
;
A
#
# COMPACT_ATOMS: atom_id res chain seq x y z
N PRO A 1 -22.04 6.61 7.85
CA PRO A 1 -21.03 7.48 8.46
C PRO A 1 -19.64 6.91 8.17
N ARG A 2 -18.69 7.78 7.88
CA ARG A 2 -17.29 7.44 7.67
C ARG A 2 -16.73 6.78 8.94
N HIS A 3 -15.81 5.84 8.77
CA HIS A 3 -15.17 5.04 9.84
C HIS A 3 -16.12 4.09 10.60
N LYS A 4 -17.33 3.86 10.10
CA LYS A 4 -18.22 2.84 10.66
C LYS A 4 -17.83 1.46 10.14
N ALA A 5 -17.85 0.47 11.03
CA ALA A 5 -17.66 -0.92 10.65
C ALA A 5 -18.74 -1.38 9.66
N ILE A 6 -18.32 -2.10 8.64
CA ILE A 6 -19.20 -2.72 7.63
C ILE A 6 -19.52 -4.13 8.13
N MET A 7 -20.79 -4.41 8.40
CA MET A 7 -21.22 -5.64 9.05
C MET A 7 -22.27 -6.39 8.21
N GLY A 8 -22.46 -7.65 8.51
CA GLY A 8 -23.55 -8.48 7.95
C GLY A 8 -23.55 -8.51 6.42
N ALA A 9 -24.71 -8.37 5.82
CA ALA A 9 -24.90 -8.46 4.37
C ALA A 9 -24.06 -7.45 3.57
N GLN A 10 -23.81 -6.24 4.12
CA GLN A 10 -22.96 -5.26 3.45
C GLN A 10 -21.49 -5.72 3.37
N ARG A 11 -20.99 -6.36 4.43
CA ARG A 11 -19.65 -6.93 4.44
C ARG A 11 -19.51 -8.00 3.37
N GLU A 12 -20.48 -8.92 3.30
CA GLU A 12 -20.49 -9.99 2.30
C GLU A 12 -20.55 -9.45 0.87
N GLN A 13 -21.31 -8.37 0.65
CA GLN A 13 -21.36 -7.71 -0.66
C GLN A 13 -20.00 -7.13 -1.05
N VAL A 14 -19.32 -6.44 -0.13
CA VAL A 14 -17.99 -5.86 -0.38
C VAL A 14 -17.00 -6.97 -0.72
N LEU A 15 -16.92 -8.02 0.10
CA LEU A 15 -16.03 -9.16 -0.13
C LEU A 15 -16.32 -9.88 -1.45
N SER A 16 -17.60 -10.09 -1.76
CA SER A 16 -18.02 -10.69 -3.02
C SER A 16 -17.62 -9.84 -4.23
N CYS A 17 -17.76 -8.52 -4.12
CA CYS A 17 -17.37 -7.58 -5.18
C CYS A 17 -15.85 -7.65 -5.44
N ILE A 18 -15.02 -7.63 -4.39
CA ILE A 18 -13.58 -7.73 -4.48
C ILE A 18 -13.17 -9.07 -5.15
N ARG A 19 -13.74 -10.18 -4.69
CA ARG A 19 -13.47 -11.50 -5.26
C ARG A 19 -13.89 -11.60 -6.72
N LYS A 20 -15.04 -11.02 -7.08
CA LYS A 20 -15.49 -10.97 -8.47
C LYS A 20 -14.52 -10.16 -9.32
N HIS A 21 -14.08 -9.00 -8.84
CA HIS A 21 -13.11 -8.15 -9.53
C HIS A 21 -11.80 -8.91 -9.78
N GLU A 22 -11.26 -9.56 -8.76
CA GLU A 22 -10.03 -10.36 -8.86
C GLU A 22 -10.15 -11.47 -9.91
N ARG A 23 -11.28 -12.20 -9.92
CA ARG A 23 -11.54 -13.25 -10.94
C ARG A 23 -11.65 -12.70 -12.35
N THR A 24 -12.23 -11.50 -12.50
CA THR A 24 -12.47 -10.91 -13.82
C THR A 24 -11.21 -10.30 -14.40
N HIS A 25 -10.38 -9.66 -13.56
CA HIS A 25 -9.22 -8.88 -13.99
C HIS A 25 -7.88 -9.54 -13.64
N GLY A 26 -7.89 -10.63 -12.86
CA GLY A 26 -6.69 -11.36 -12.43
C GLY A 26 -5.84 -10.63 -11.39
N TYR A 27 -6.29 -9.46 -10.91
CA TYR A 27 -5.53 -8.63 -9.98
C TYR A 27 -6.42 -7.75 -9.11
N VAL A 28 -5.99 -7.56 -7.86
CA VAL A 28 -6.48 -6.54 -6.93
C VAL A 28 -5.29 -5.93 -6.21
N ASP A 29 -5.20 -4.62 -6.20
CA ASP A 29 -4.24 -3.91 -5.35
C ASP A 29 -4.75 -3.90 -3.90
N TYR A 30 -4.46 -4.97 -3.18
CA TYR A 30 -4.87 -5.14 -1.78
C TYR A 30 -4.26 -4.10 -0.85
N ILE A 31 -3.08 -3.59 -1.15
CA ILE A 31 -2.41 -2.57 -0.32
C ILE A 31 -3.19 -1.26 -0.39
N THR A 32 -3.47 -0.77 -1.60
CA THR A 32 -4.27 0.45 -1.79
C THR A 32 -5.69 0.27 -1.28
N LEU A 33 -6.32 -0.87 -1.55
CA LEU A 33 -7.66 -1.20 -1.06
C LEU A 33 -7.73 -1.17 0.48
N SER A 34 -6.70 -1.69 1.16
CA SER A 34 -6.62 -1.71 2.62
C SER A 34 -6.76 -0.31 3.22
N SER A 35 -6.17 0.71 2.60
CA SER A 35 -6.28 2.10 3.06
C SER A 35 -7.72 2.62 3.09
N SER A 36 -8.59 2.05 2.26
CA SER A 36 -10.00 2.43 2.11
C SER A 36 -10.95 1.62 2.99
N ILE A 37 -10.59 0.39 3.34
CA ILE A 37 -11.52 -0.54 4.00
C ILE A 37 -10.99 -1.19 5.28
N LEU A 38 -9.73 -1.02 5.64
CA LEU A 38 -9.19 -1.52 6.91
C LEU A 38 -8.94 -0.39 7.91
N PHE A 39 -8.79 -0.75 9.17
CA PHE A 39 -8.37 0.19 10.20
C PHE A 39 -6.92 0.61 9.96
N SER A 40 -6.59 1.82 10.39
CA SER A 40 -5.26 2.41 10.22
C SER A 40 -4.12 1.44 10.55
N MET A 41 -3.09 1.41 9.70
CA MET A 41 -1.89 0.57 9.82
C MET A 41 -2.10 -0.93 9.57
N LYS A 42 -3.30 -1.36 9.18
CA LYS A 42 -3.55 -2.73 8.74
C LYS A 42 -3.52 -2.81 7.21
N TYR A 43 -2.87 -3.83 6.70
CA TYR A 43 -2.76 -4.09 5.27
C TYR A 43 -3.01 -5.56 4.98
N ALA A 44 -3.86 -5.81 4.01
CA ALA A 44 -4.04 -7.11 3.38
C ALA A 44 -3.09 -7.22 2.18
N THR A 45 -2.64 -8.41 1.89
CA THR A 45 -1.86 -8.72 0.68
C THR A 45 -2.57 -9.69 -0.22
N GLU A 46 -3.61 -10.32 0.29
CA GLU A 46 -4.47 -11.26 -0.42
C GLU A 46 -5.90 -11.22 0.13
N TYR A 47 -6.83 -11.85 -0.59
CA TYR A 47 -8.24 -11.89 -0.20
C TYR A 47 -8.46 -12.50 1.20
N SER A 48 -7.72 -13.54 1.53
CA SER A 48 -7.86 -14.25 2.82
C SER A 48 -7.52 -13.38 4.03
N ASP A 49 -6.71 -12.35 3.85
CA ASP A 49 -6.41 -11.37 4.89
C ASP A 49 -7.61 -10.47 5.16
N LEU A 50 -8.31 -10.04 4.09
CA LEU A 50 -9.53 -9.23 4.23
C LEU A 50 -10.66 -10.00 4.92
N GLU A 51 -10.78 -11.29 4.66
CA GLU A 51 -11.79 -12.14 5.31
C GLU A 51 -11.64 -12.22 6.83
N LYS A 52 -10.42 -12.10 7.34
CA LYS A 52 -10.12 -12.16 8.78
C LYS A 52 -10.33 -10.83 9.49
N GLU A 53 -10.35 -9.72 8.74
CA GLU A 53 -10.37 -8.38 9.31
C GLU A 53 -11.79 -7.78 9.37
N THR A 54 -11.98 -6.86 10.31
CA THR A 54 -13.15 -6.00 10.32
C THR A 54 -13.01 -4.95 9.22
N LEU A 55 -13.98 -4.88 8.33
CA LEU A 55 -14.00 -3.87 7.27
C LEU A 55 -14.65 -2.58 7.77
N TYR A 56 -14.15 -1.45 7.30
CA TYR A 56 -14.63 -0.10 7.65
C TYR A 56 -14.90 0.72 6.39
N ASN A 57 -15.86 1.62 6.45
CA ASN A 57 -16.07 2.58 5.39
C ASN A 57 -15.16 3.80 5.59
N ASN A 58 -13.97 3.75 4.99
CA ASN A 58 -13.01 4.84 4.99
C ASN A 58 -12.93 5.54 3.62
N ILE A 59 -13.74 5.10 2.66
CA ILE A 59 -13.75 5.63 1.29
C ILE A 59 -14.12 7.13 1.33
N LYS A 60 -13.33 7.94 0.66
CA LYS A 60 -13.65 9.35 0.43
C LYS A 60 -14.81 9.45 -0.56
N GLY A 61 -15.72 10.38 -0.32
CA GLY A 61 -16.86 10.61 -1.21
C GLY A 61 -16.53 11.36 -2.50
N VAL A 62 -15.23 11.65 -2.74
CA VAL A 62 -14.77 12.38 -3.93
C VAL A 62 -13.60 11.59 -4.51
N ASP A 63 -13.66 11.32 -5.79
CA ASP A 63 -12.55 10.70 -6.53
C ASP A 63 -11.35 11.65 -6.63
N TYR A 64 -10.18 11.07 -6.77
CA TYR A 64 -8.99 11.82 -7.15
C TYR A 64 -9.09 12.17 -8.64
N PRO A 65 -8.74 13.41 -9.02
CA PRO A 65 -8.65 13.74 -10.45
C PRO A 65 -7.62 12.83 -11.13
N PRO A 66 -7.84 12.46 -12.38
CA PRO A 66 -6.82 11.77 -13.17
C PRO A 66 -5.53 12.59 -13.21
N CYS A 67 -4.41 11.92 -13.12
CA CYS A 67 -3.08 12.52 -13.19
C CYS A 67 -2.18 11.56 -13.99
N ASP A 68 -2.50 11.43 -15.27
CA ASP A 68 -1.91 10.42 -16.16
C ASP A 68 -0.42 10.65 -16.40
N ASP A 69 0.02 11.91 -16.29
CA ASP A 69 1.39 12.37 -16.49
C ASP A 69 2.20 12.50 -15.17
N TYR A 70 1.61 12.16 -14.02
CA TYR A 70 2.24 12.35 -12.71
C TYR A 70 3.60 11.65 -12.56
N LEU A 71 3.75 10.50 -13.21
CA LEU A 71 4.97 9.68 -13.15
C LEU A 71 5.84 9.82 -14.41
N ASP A 72 5.51 10.74 -15.30
CA ASP A 72 6.29 10.95 -16.52
C ASP A 72 7.71 11.38 -16.18
N GLY A 73 8.67 10.73 -16.83
CA GLY A 73 10.10 10.98 -16.58
C GLY A 73 10.67 10.28 -15.34
N LEU A 74 9.84 9.56 -14.56
CA LEU A 74 10.33 8.77 -13.43
C LEU A 74 10.70 7.36 -13.87
N THR A 75 11.83 6.88 -13.36
CA THR A 75 12.21 5.48 -13.44
C THR A 75 11.95 4.82 -12.10
N ILE A 76 11.03 3.86 -12.05
CA ILE A 76 10.70 3.11 -10.83
C ILE A 76 11.51 1.82 -10.83
N THR A 77 12.28 1.59 -9.77
CA THR A 77 13.06 0.37 -9.58
C THR A 77 12.71 -0.27 -8.23
N SER A 78 12.73 -1.60 -8.18
CA SER A 78 12.58 -2.36 -6.94
C SER A 78 13.81 -3.24 -6.78
N CYS A 79 14.80 -2.76 -6.02
CA CYS A 79 16.06 -3.45 -5.77
C CYS A 79 16.65 -3.03 -4.42
N ASP A 80 17.74 -3.64 -4.00
CA ASP A 80 18.46 -3.21 -2.80
C ASP A 80 18.99 -1.78 -3.00
N TYR A 81 18.83 -0.94 -1.97
CA TYR A 81 19.25 0.47 -2.02
C TYR A 81 20.76 0.62 -2.34
N LYS A 82 21.59 -0.34 -1.93
CA LYS A 82 23.02 -0.34 -2.23
C LYS A 82 23.28 -0.41 -3.73
N GLU A 83 22.47 -1.16 -4.46
CA GLU A 83 22.58 -1.24 -5.92
C GLU A 83 22.28 0.12 -6.57
N VAL A 84 21.31 0.86 -6.03
CA VAL A 84 20.99 2.21 -6.50
C VAL A 84 22.15 3.15 -6.21
N PHE A 85 22.69 3.12 -4.99
CA PHE A 85 23.84 3.95 -4.63
C PHE A 85 25.06 3.64 -5.51
N GLU A 86 25.42 2.37 -5.69
CA GLU A 86 26.54 1.98 -6.53
C GLU A 86 26.35 2.44 -7.98
N ARG A 87 25.16 2.36 -8.51
CA ARG A 87 24.84 2.76 -9.89
C ARG A 87 25.01 4.27 -10.12
N TYR A 88 24.68 5.09 -9.14
CA TYR A 88 24.57 6.53 -9.32
C TYR A 88 25.57 7.36 -8.53
N LYS A 89 26.41 6.79 -7.66
CA LYS A 89 27.36 7.51 -6.81
C LYS A 89 28.32 8.42 -7.56
N ASP A 90 28.73 8.02 -8.76
CA ASP A 90 29.72 8.76 -9.59
C ASP A 90 29.05 9.60 -10.70
N VAL A 91 27.71 9.66 -10.72
CA VAL A 91 26.98 10.45 -11.72
C VAL A 91 26.86 11.90 -11.27
N PRO A 92 27.43 12.88 -12.00
CA PRO A 92 27.36 14.28 -11.61
C PRO A 92 25.92 14.78 -11.51
N GLY A 93 25.64 15.56 -10.47
CA GLY A 93 24.33 16.18 -10.27
C GLY A 93 23.26 15.29 -9.65
N VAL A 94 23.57 14.05 -9.33
CA VAL A 94 22.65 13.15 -8.63
C VAL A 94 22.55 13.56 -7.16
N VAL A 95 21.31 13.59 -6.64
CA VAL A 95 21.00 13.79 -5.23
C VAL A 95 20.20 12.58 -4.75
N PHE A 96 20.66 11.95 -3.68
CA PHE A 96 19.93 10.85 -3.02
C PHE A 96 19.02 11.40 -1.93
N LEU A 97 17.71 11.18 -2.08
CA LEU A 97 16.73 11.39 -1.02
C LEU A 97 16.47 10.04 -0.33
N VAL A 98 16.82 9.94 0.94
CA VAL A 98 16.78 8.69 1.68
C VAL A 98 15.77 8.81 2.82
N ASP A 99 14.79 7.91 2.83
CA ASP A 99 13.78 7.83 3.90
C ASP A 99 13.76 6.41 4.50
N PRO A 100 14.82 6.05 5.29
CA PRO A 100 14.88 4.75 5.93
C PRO A 100 13.93 4.67 7.13
N PRO A 101 13.57 3.46 7.58
CA PRO A 101 12.87 3.29 8.84
C PRO A 101 13.63 3.93 10.00
N TYR A 102 12.93 4.73 10.81
CA TYR A 102 13.56 5.43 11.92
C TYR A 102 13.87 4.46 13.07
N LEU A 103 15.05 4.54 13.65
CA LEU A 103 15.46 3.71 14.80
C LEU A 103 14.59 3.93 16.04
N SER A 104 13.97 5.10 16.15
CA SER A 104 13.12 5.49 17.30
C SER A 104 11.65 5.10 17.12
N THR A 105 11.23 4.58 15.97
CA THR A 105 9.86 4.15 15.74
C THR A 105 9.71 2.66 16.00
N ASP A 106 8.48 2.21 16.29
CA ASP A 106 8.19 0.79 16.41
C ASP A 106 8.46 0.09 15.06
N SER A 107 9.59 -0.58 14.99
CA SER A 107 10.06 -1.26 13.79
C SER A 107 9.15 -2.42 13.34
N LYS A 108 8.21 -2.87 14.18
CA LYS A 108 7.23 -3.91 13.84
C LYS A 108 6.28 -3.50 12.72
N THR A 109 6.14 -2.20 12.47
CA THR A 109 5.32 -1.65 11.40
C THR A 109 5.96 -1.80 10.02
N TYR A 110 7.27 -2.02 9.98
CA TYR A 110 8.01 -2.18 8.73
C TYR A 110 8.21 -3.67 8.42
N ARG A 111 8.05 -4.07 7.19
CA ARG A 111 8.35 -5.44 6.74
C ARG A 111 9.83 -5.78 6.85
N MET A 112 10.70 -4.76 6.75
CA MET A 112 12.14 -4.85 6.97
C MET A 112 12.52 -3.89 8.08
N TYR A 113 13.20 -4.37 9.08
CA TYR A 113 13.70 -3.59 10.20
C TYR A 113 15.18 -3.84 10.40
N TRP A 114 15.86 -2.83 10.91
CA TRP A 114 17.27 -2.93 11.22
C TRP A 114 17.48 -3.93 12.35
N LYS A 115 18.33 -4.91 12.12
CA LYS A 115 18.92 -5.68 13.21
C LYS A 115 20.12 -4.90 13.68
N LEU A 116 20.06 -4.41 14.92
CA LEU A 116 21.27 -3.93 15.58
C LEU A 116 22.14 -5.17 15.87
N TRP A 117 23.34 -5.14 15.39
CA TRP A 117 24.37 -6.18 15.61
C TRP A 117 24.95 -6.00 16.99
#